data_336fe3aacd31479048be8ede4e7414a1
#
_entry.id   336fe3aacd31479048be8ede4e7414a1
#
_cell.length_a   1.000
_cell.length_b   1.000
_cell.length_c   1.000
_cell.angle_alpha   90.00
_cell.angle_beta   90.00
_cell.angle_gamma   90.00
#
_symmetry.space_group_name_H-M   'P 1'
#
loop_
_entity.id
_entity.type
_entity.pdbx_description
1 polymer ?
#
loop_
_entity_poly.entity_id
_entity_poly.type
_entity_poly.pdbx_seq_one_letter_code
_entity_poly.pdbx_strand_id
1 'polypeptide(L)'
;STHCISSAASDVYKRQAEWDHAARFFWNTVVNHRSVCIGGNSVREHFHPSDNFTSMLNDVQGAETCNTYNMLRLTKMLYQNSGDVDNSNKPDPRYVDYYERALYNHILSSQEPDKGGFVYFTPMRPGHYRVYSQPETSMWCCVGSGLENHTKYGEFIYAHQQDTLYVNLFIPSQLNWKEQGVTLTQETLFPDDEKVTLRIDKAAKKNLTLMIRIPEWAGNSKGYEITINGKKHLSDIQTGASTYLPIRRKWKKGDMITFHLPMKVSLEQIPDKKDYYAFLYGPIVLATSTGTENLDGIYADDSRGGHIAHGRQTPLQEIPMLIGNPDSIRHSLHKLSGSKLAFSYDGNVYPTQKSKSLELIPFFRLHNSRYAVYFRQASEEQFKTIQEEMATAEQKATDLANRTVDLVFPGEQQPESDHGILYEASETGTHKDRHFRRAKGWFSYNLKVKEEASQLMITVRQEDRNLSLIHISEPTRLGMI
;
A
#
# COMPACT_ATOMS: atom_id res chain seq x y z
N SER A 1 -9.83 -1.66 14.04
CA SER A 1 -10.75 -2.59 13.39
C SER A 1 -11.61 -1.87 12.35
N THR A 2 -11.99 -2.58 11.30
CA THR A 2 -12.78 -2.13 10.14
C THR A 2 -14.13 -1.49 10.55
N HIS A 3 -14.70 -1.88 11.66
CA HIS A 3 -15.96 -1.35 12.17
C HIS A 3 -15.87 0.10 12.65
N CYS A 4 -14.77 0.52 13.26
CA CYS A 4 -14.60 1.91 13.71
C CYS A 4 -14.50 2.88 12.52
N ILE A 5 -13.86 2.47 11.44
CA ILE A 5 -13.74 3.30 10.22
C ILE A 5 -15.09 3.48 9.55
N SER A 6 -15.87 2.41 9.43
CA SER A 6 -17.22 2.45 8.85
C SER A 6 -18.17 3.34 9.66
N SER A 7 -18.08 3.28 10.99
CA SER A 7 -18.85 4.10 11.90
C SER A 7 -18.49 5.59 11.78
N ALA A 8 -17.20 5.92 11.85
CA ALA A 8 -16.71 7.28 11.71
C ALA A 8 -17.08 7.88 10.35
N ALA A 9 -16.92 7.11 9.26
CA ALA A 9 -17.31 7.57 7.93
C ALA A 9 -18.82 7.82 7.80
N SER A 10 -19.65 6.98 8.42
CA SER A 10 -21.09 7.18 8.47
C SER A 10 -21.50 8.46 9.20
N ASP A 11 -20.80 8.79 10.27
CA ASP A 11 -21.09 9.96 11.09
C ASP A 11 -20.55 11.27 10.48
N VAL A 12 -19.44 11.22 9.75
CA VAL A 12 -19.00 12.34 8.89
C VAL A 12 -20.06 12.68 7.88
N TYR A 13 -20.72 11.69 7.30
CA TYR A 13 -21.85 11.91 6.39
C TYR A 13 -23.00 12.68 7.06
N LYS A 14 -23.22 12.48 8.36
CA LYS A 14 -24.22 13.20 9.16
C LYS A 14 -23.77 14.61 9.59
N ARG A 15 -22.55 15.04 9.20
CA ARG A 15 -21.99 16.36 9.52
C ARG A 15 -21.91 16.69 11.01
N GLN A 16 -21.70 15.70 11.86
CA GLN A 16 -21.47 15.93 13.28
C GLN A 16 -20.01 16.35 13.49
N ALA A 17 -19.77 17.55 14.00
CA ALA A 17 -18.42 18.13 14.12
C ALA A 17 -17.43 17.25 14.89
N GLU A 18 -17.87 16.56 15.94
CA GLU A 18 -17.05 15.64 16.72
C GLU A 18 -16.56 14.45 15.87
N TRP A 19 -17.46 13.85 15.11
CA TRP A 19 -17.17 12.68 14.27
C TRP A 19 -16.35 13.06 13.04
N ASP A 20 -16.58 14.24 12.47
CA ASP A 20 -15.75 14.77 11.39
C ASP A 20 -14.30 14.97 11.88
N HIS A 21 -14.12 15.55 13.06
CA HIS A 21 -12.79 15.70 13.68
C HIS A 21 -12.11 14.34 13.89
N ALA A 22 -12.82 13.37 14.45
CA ALA A 22 -12.30 12.02 14.67
C ALA A 22 -11.90 11.32 13.35
N ALA A 23 -12.74 11.45 12.31
CA ALA A 23 -12.48 10.86 11.00
C ALA A 23 -11.25 11.49 10.32
N ARG A 24 -11.08 12.82 10.40
CA ARG A 24 -9.89 13.54 9.88
C ARG A 24 -8.64 13.20 10.67
N PHE A 25 -8.73 13.17 11.99
CA PHE A 25 -7.62 12.76 12.84
C PHE A 25 -7.16 11.32 12.51
N PHE A 26 -8.10 10.40 12.38
CA PHE A 26 -7.81 9.01 12.00
C PHE A 26 -7.14 8.96 10.63
N TRP A 27 -7.71 9.62 9.62
CA TRP A 27 -7.16 9.66 8.28
C TRP A 27 -5.73 10.23 8.26
N ASN A 28 -5.51 11.38 8.89
CA ASN A 28 -4.19 12.01 8.98
C ASN A 28 -3.17 11.08 9.66
N THR A 29 -3.58 10.41 10.75
CA THR A 29 -2.71 9.48 11.47
C THR A 29 -2.32 8.29 10.61
N VAL A 30 -3.26 7.69 9.91
CA VAL A 30 -2.98 6.53 9.06
C VAL A 30 -2.15 6.93 7.85
N VAL A 31 -2.58 7.93 7.11
CA VAL A 31 -1.93 8.32 5.85
C VAL A 31 -0.52 8.85 6.07
N ASN A 32 -0.34 9.75 7.07
CA ASN A 32 0.93 10.45 7.24
C ASN A 32 1.92 9.74 8.16
N HIS A 33 1.46 8.79 9.00
CA HIS A 33 2.31 8.21 10.04
C HIS A 33 2.32 6.67 10.07
N ARG A 34 1.48 5.99 9.27
CA ARG A 34 1.36 4.53 9.32
C ARG A 34 1.35 3.86 7.96
N SER A 35 1.27 4.64 6.88
CA SER A 35 1.26 4.10 5.52
C SER A 35 2.67 3.97 4.95
N VAL A 36 2.87 2.94 4.16
CA VAL A 36 4.07 2.73 3.36
C VAL A 36 3.89 3.26 1.93
N CYS A 37 4.93 3.26 1.12
CA CYS A 37 4.94 3.88 -0.21
C CYS A 37 3.80 3.45 -1.14
N ILE A 38 3.25 2.25 -0.99
CA ILE A 38 2.08 1.79 -1.77
C ILE A 38 0.74 2.37 -1.28
N GLY A 39 0.72 3.18 -0.22
CA GLY A 39 -0.50 3.70 0.40
C GLY A 39 -1.20 2.71 1.34
N GLY A 40 -0.67 1.51 1.48
CA GLY A 40 -1.15 0.50 2.42
C GLY A 40 -0.57 0.68 3.81
N ASN A 41 -1.20 0.07 4.79
CA ASN A 41 -0.79 0.10 6.19
C ASN A 41 -1.13 -1.22 6.89
N SER A 42 -0.80 -1.36 8.16
CA SER A 42 -0.99 -2.54 9.01
C SER A 42 -0.05 -3.73 8.73
N VAL A 43 0.14 -4.53 9.75
CA VAL A 43 0.84 -5.82 9.72
C VAL A 43 -0.02 -6.80 10.47
N ARG A 44 -0.32 -7.96 9.90
CA ARG A 44 -1.24 -8.95 10.50
C ARG A 44 -2.55 -8.30 10.97
N GLU A 45 -3.11 -7.44 10.12
CA GLU A 45 -4.37 -6.67 10.36
C GLU A 45 -4.28 -5.61 11.48
N HIS A 46 -3.12 -5.41 12.09
CA HIS A 46 -2.95 -4.51 13.23
C HIS A 46 -2.03 -3.34 12.91
N PHE A 47 -2.27 -2.20 13.53
CA PHE A 47 -1.34 -1.09 13.46
C PHE A 47 -0.06 -1.39 14.26
N HIS A 48 1.07 -1.26 13.62
CA HIS A 48 2.37 -1.17 14.30
C HIS A 48 2.58 0.25 14.87
N PRO A 49 3.57 0.47 15.76
CA PRO A 49 3.95 1.81 16.20
C PRO A 49 4.28 2.72 15.01
N SER A 50 3.91 4.01 15.12
CA SER A 50 4.12 4.98 14.03
C SER A 50 5.60 5.35 13.80
N ASP A 51 6.46 5.03 14.74
CA ASP A 51 7.90 5.27 14.73
C ASP A 51 8.74 4.00 14.52
N ASN A 52 8.10 2.86 14.22
CA ASN A 52 8.79 1.59 14.00
C ASN A 52 8.12 0.74 12.93
N PHE A 53 8.74 0.66 11.76
CA PHE A 53 8.29 -0.11 10.60
C PHE A 53 9.03 -1.45 10.42
N THR A 54 9.76 -1.92 11.46
CA THR A 54 10.49 -3.19 11.37
C THR A 54 9.60 -4.37 11.04
N SER A 55 8.41 -4.45 11.65
CA SER A 55 7.46 -5.52 11.36
C SER A 55 6.97 -5.47 9.91
N MET A 56 6.73 -4.27 9.36
CA MET A 56 6.33 -4.10 7.96
C MET A 56 7.39 -4.63 6.97
N LEU A 57 8.67 -4.49 7.30
CA LEU A 57 9.77 -4.97 6.46
C LEU A 57 10.10 -6.46 6.66
N ASN A 58 9.72 -7.04 7.79
CA ASN A 58 10.13 -8.40 8.14
C ASN A 58 9.00 -9.43 8.04
N ASP A 59 7.75 -8.98 8.15
CA ASP A 59 6.61 -9.89 8.17
C ASP A 59 6.12 -10.25 6.77
N VAL A 60 5.57 -11.45 6.64
CA VAL A 60 4.94 -11.94 5.42
C VAL A 60 3.49 -11.52 5.28
N GLN A 61 2.86 -11.09 6.37
CA GLN A 61 1.50 -10.56 6.43
C GLN A 61 1.55 -9.04 6.46
N GLY A 62 1.86 -8.42 5.32
CA GLY A 62 2.01 -6.98 5.19
C GLY A 62 0.68 -6.22 5.11
N ALA A 63 0.65 -5.16 4.31
CA ALA A 63 -0.53 -4.33 4.17
C ALA A 63 -1.76 -5.12 3.68
N GLU A 64 -2.87 -5.00 4.41
CA GLU A 64 -4.13 -5.66 4.09
C GLU A 64 -4.93 -4.88 3.05
N THR A 65 -5.45 -5.58 2.02
CA THR A 65 -6.24 -4.94 0.95
C THR A 65 -7.57 -4.35 1.47
N CYS A 66 -8.27 -5.03 2.40
CA CYS A 66 -9.50 -4.50 2.99
C CYS A 66 -9.28 -3.19 3.75
N ASN A 67 -8.15 -3.07 4.42
CA ASN A 67 -7.81 -1.87 5.16
C ASN A 67 -7.66 -0.67 4.21
N THR A 68 -6.92 -0.85 3.12
CA THR A 68 -6.76 0.18 2.09
C THR A 68 -8.10 0.49 1.39
N TYR A 69 -8.92 -0.51 1.11
CA TYR A 69 -10.28 -0.30 0.59
C TYR A 69 -11.10 0.65 1.47
N ASN A 70 -11.11 0.41 2.78
CA ASN A 70 -11.82 1.27 3.73
C ASN A 70 -11.20 2.68 3.83
N MET A 71 -9.88 2.77 3.76
CA MET A 71 -9.19 4.07 3.72
C MET A 71 -9.56 4.87 2.47
N LEU A 72 -9.70 4.24 1.29
CA LEU A 72 -10.16 4.91 0.08
C LEU A 72 -11.60 5.39 0.19
N ARG A 73 -12.50 4.60 0.80
CA ARG A 73 -13.88 5.03 1.08
C ARG A 73 -13.91 6.25 2.00
N LEU A 74 -13.16 6.20 3.11
CA LEU A 74 -13.06 7.32 4.04
C LEU A 74 -12.49 8.56 3.34
N THR A 75 -11.45 8.40 2.54
CA THR A 75 -10.81 9.47 1.78
C THR A 75 -11.79 10.17 0.85
N LYS A 76 -12.58 9.41 0.09
CA LYS A 76 -13.61 9.97 -0.80
C LYS A 76 -14.67 10.74 -0.02
N MET A 77 -15.13 10.22 1.12
CA MET A 77 -16.13 10.91 1.96
C MET A 77 -15.55 12.19 2.56
N LEU A 78 -14.32 12.19 3.04
CA LEU A 78 -13.65 13.39 3.55
C LEU A 78 -13.43 14.43 2.46
N TYR A 79 -13.08 14.01 1.24
CA TYR A 79 -12.99 14.90 0.08
C TYR A 79 -14.33 15.59 -0.19
N GLN A 80 -15.43 14.85 -0.22
CA GLN A 80 -16.77 15.38 -0.45
C GLN A 80 -17.21 16.41 0.59
N ASN A 81 -16.72 16.26 1.83
CA ASN A 81 -17.07 17.13 2.95
C ASN A 81 -15.96 18.17 3.28
N SER A 82 -14.87 18.25 2.53
CA SER A 82 -13.73 19.10 2.88
C SER A 82 -14.01 20.60 2.74
N GLY A 83 -14.81 21.00 1.78
CA GLY A 83 -15.14 22.40 1.53
C GLY A 83 -16.02 23.08 2.60
N ASP A 84 -16.69 22.30 3.44
CA ASP A 84 -17.58 22.81 4.49
C ASP A 84 -16.81 23.17 5.79
N VAL A 85 -15.61 22.65 5.99
CA VAL A 85 -14.87 22.74 7.27
C VAL A 85 -14.03 24.01 7.39
N ASP A 86 -13.40 24.42 6.31
CA ASP A 86 -12.54 25.62 6.28
C ASP A 86 -13.21 26.85 5.66
N ASN A 87 -14.52 26.77 5.41
CA ASN A 87 -15.30 27.78 4.68
C ASN A 87 -14.70 28.16 3.30
N SER A 88 -13.77 27.33 2.78
CA SER A 88 -13.16 27.58 1.46
C SER A 88 -14.12 27.25 0.32
N ASN A 89 -15.16 26.48 0.61
CA ASN A 89 -16.12 25.95 -0.37
C ASN A 89 -15.44 25.17 -1.53
N LYS A 90 -14.21 24.66 -1.28
CA LYS A 90 -13.40 23.90 -2.25
C LYS A 90 -12.94 22.59 -1.66
N PRO A 91 -13.02 21.48 -2.41
CA PRO A 91 -12.50 20.21 -1.94
C PRO A 91 -10.96 20.22 -1.85
N ASP A 92 -10.43 19.53 -0.84
CA ASP A 92 -8.99 19.42 -0.59
C ASP A 92 -8.36 18.34 -1.51
N PRO A 93 -7.47 18.72 -2.44
CA PRO A 93 -6.86 17.78 -3.39
C PRO A 93 -5.90 16.78 -2.74
N ARG A 94 -5.42 16.99 -1.51
CA ARG A 94 -4.55 16.02 -0.79
C ARG A 94 -5.24 14.68 -0.58
N TYR A 95 -6.56 14.66 -0.44
CA TYR A 95 -7.33 13.40 -0.42
C TYR A 95 -7.21 12.64 -1.74
N VAL A 96 -7.17 13.34 -2.87
CA VAL A 96 -7.01 12.69 -4.18
C VAL A 96 -5.59 12.17 -4.37
N ASP A 97 -4.56 12.86 -3.86
CA ASP A 97 -3.18 12.41 -3.94
C ASP A 97 -2.99 11.07 -3.22
N TYR A 98 -3.52 10.93 -2.00
CA TYR A 98 -3.51 9.64 -1.30
C TYR A 98 -4.34 8.59 -2.03
N TYR A 99 -5.54 8.94 -2.50
CA TYR A 99 -6.42 8.03 -3.24
C TYR A 99 -5.72 7.47 -4.48
N GLU A 100 -5.11 8.33 -5.29
CA GLU A 100 -4.35 7.94 -6.47
C GLU A 100 -3.18 7.01 -6.13
N ARG A 101 -2.39 7.35 -5.10
CA ARG A 101 -1.26 6.55 -4.62
C ARG A 101 -1.71 5.13 -4.27
N ALA A 102 -2.71 5.01 -3.42
CA ALA A 102 -3.18 3.72 -2.93
C ALA A 102 -3.92 2.93 -4.03
N LEU A 103 -4.68 3.61 -4.88
CA LEU A 103 -5.39 2.97 -6.00
C LEU A 103 -4.44 2.27 -6.96
N TYR A 104 -3.41 2.97 -7.45
CA TYR A 104 -2.46 2.36 -8.39
C TYR A 104 -1.56 1.33 -7.71
N ASN A 105 -0.99 1.63 -6.55
CA ASN A 105 0.11 0.84 -6.02
C ASN A 105 -0.33 -0.29 -5.09
N HIS A 106 -1.50 -0.19 -4.46
CA HIS A 106 -2.01 -1.28 -3.62
C HIS A 106 -3.24 -1.95 -4.23
N ILE A 107 -4.29 -1.20 -4.55
CA ILE A 107 -5.54 -1.80 -5.05
C ILE A 107 -5.35 -2.45 -6.41
N LEU A 108 -4.84 -1.72 -7.41
CA LEU A 108 -4.63 -2.26 -8.74
C LEU A 108 -3.63 -3.44 -8.73
N SER A 109 -2.63 -3.40 -7.85
CA SER A 109 -1.66 -4.49 -7.69
C SER A 109 -2.23 -5.72 -6.99
N SER A 110 -3.39 -5.61 -6.37
CA SER A 110 -4.01 -6.71 -5.58
C SER A 110 -4.85 -7.68 -6.42
N GLN A 111 -4.95 -7.48 -7.72
CA GLN A 111 -5.62 -8.40 -8.64
C GLN A 111 -4.62 -9.01 -9.61
N GLU A 112 -4.59 -10.33 -9.68
CA GLU A 112 -3.84 -11.06 -10.70
C GLU A 112 -4.55 -10.91 -12.05
N PRO A 113 -3.88 -10.34 -13.09
CA PRO A 113 -4.57 -9.92 -14.31
C PRO A 113 -5.02 -11.08 -15.20
N ASP A 114 -4.36 -12.24 -15.16
CA ASP A 114 -4.62 -13.35 -16.08
C ASP A 114 -5.67 -14.32 -15.53
N LYS A 115 -5.63 -14.62 -14.23
CA LYS A 115 -6.53 -15.57 -13.56
C LYS A 115 -7.59 -14.92 -12.68
N GLY A 116 -7.40 -13.63 -12.34
CA GLY A 116 -8.38 -12.83 -11.61
C GLY A 116 -8.41 -13.03 -10.10
N GLY A 117 -7.40 -13.66 -9.50
CA GLY A 117 -7.30 -13.82 -8.05
C GLY A 117 -7.01 -12.51 -7.32
N PHE A 118 -7.52 -12.38 -6.09
CA PHE A 118 -7.34 -11.21 -5.22
C PHE A 118 -6.32 -11.47 -4.11
N VAL A 119 -5.62 -10.44 -3.69
CA VAL A 119 -4.61 -10.48 -2.65
C VAL A 119 -5.21 -10.06 -1.31
N TYR A 120 -4.89 -10.81 -0.25
CA TYR A 120 -5.18 -10.42 1.13
C TYR A 120 -4.08 -9.51 1.66
N PHE A 121 -2.88 -10.04 1.81
CA PHE A 121 -1.70 -9.31 2.28
C PHE A 121 -0.73 -8.99 1.15
N THR A 122 -0.23 -7.75 1.15
CA THR A 122 0.86 -7.31 0.29
C THR A 122 2.13 -7.13 1.14
N PRO A 123 3.00 -8.14 1.23
CA PRO A 123 4.23 -8.06 2.00
C PRO A 123 5.16 -6.96 1.50
N MET A 124 5.73 -6.18 2.42
CA MET A 124 6.82 -5.24 2.11
C MET A 124 8.19 -5.84 2.44
N ARG A 125 8.25 -7.07 2.97
CA ARG A 125 9.51 -7.82 3.10
C ARG A 125 10.13 -8.00 1.73
N PRO A 126 11.34 -7.48 1.49
CA PRO A 126 12.01 -7.66 0.21
C PRO A 126 12.24 -9.15 -0.09
N GLY A 127 12.02 -9.54 -1.35
CA GLY A 127 12.17 -10.93 -1.78
C GLY A 127 11.01 -11.85 -1.41
N HIS A 128 9.88 -11.29 -0.97
CA HIS A 128 8.67 -12.08 -0.72
C HIS A 128 7.64 -11.93 -1.85
N TYR A 129 6.47 -12.57 -1.75
CA TYR A 129 5.46 -12.62 -2.81
C TYR A 129 4.05 -12.49 -2.24
N ARG A 130 3.09 -12.14 -3.11
CA ARG A 130 1.66 -12.07 -2.81
C ARG A 130 1.00 -13.43 -3.08
N VAL A 131 -0.02 -13.74 -2.28
CA VAL A 131 -0.88 -14.91 -2.50
C VAL A 131 -2.20 -14.44 -3.10
N TYR A 132 -2.65 -15.14 -4.13
CA TYR A 132 -3.88 -14.83 -4.85
C TYR A 132 -5.00 -15.81 -4.47
N SER A 133 -6.20 -15.29 -4.33
CA SER A 133 -7.40 -16.08 -4.08
C SER A 133 -7.75 -16.96 -5.29
N GLN A 134 -8.48 -18.03 -5.04
CA GLN A 134 -9.11 -18.83 -6.07
C GLN A 134 -10.64 -18.64 -6.04
N PRO A 135 -11.33 -18.66 -7.20
CA PRO A 135 -12.74 -18.29 -7.29
C PRO A 135 -13.68 -19.15 -6.42
N GLU A 136 -13.35 -20.43 -6.23
CA GLU A 136 -14.26 -21.39 -5.63
C GLU A 136 -13.92 -21.73 -4.18
N THR A 137 -12.69 -21.45 -3.73
CA THR A 137 -12.18 -21.92 -2.42
C THR A 137 -11.86 -20.79 -1.45
N SER A 138 -11.57 -19.60 -1.93
CA SER A 138 -11.13 -18.49 -1.10
C SER A 138 -12.30 -17.58 -0.71
N MET A 139 -12.76 -17.68 0.52
CA MET A 139 -13.89 -16.91 1.07
C MET A 139 -13.42 -15.88 2.10
N TRP A 140 -12.40 -15.10 1.76
CA TRP A 140 -11.84 -14.06 2.63
C TRP A 140 -12.58 -12.72 2.49
N CYS A 141 -12.50 -11.88 3.52
CA CYS A 141 -13.00 -10.50 3.46
C CYS A 141 -12.40 -9.71 2.28
N CYS A 142 -11.11 -9.92 1.98
CA CYS A 142 -10.42 -9.26 0.87
C CYS A 142 -10.88 -9.72 -0.53
N VAL A 143 -11.52 -10.88 -0.66
CA VAL A 143 -12.23 -11.27 -1.89
C VAL A 143 -13.47 -10.39 -2.08
N GLY A 144 -14.26 -10.19 -1.01
CA GLY A 144 -15.43 -9.31 -1.03
C GLY A 144 -15.06 -7.85 -1.34
N SER A 145 -14.07 -7.30 -0.63
CA SER A 145 -13.58 -5.95 -0.93
C SER A 145 -12.90 -5.84 -2.31
N GLY A 146 -12.28 -6.91 -2.80
CA GLY A 146 -11.70 -6.99 -4.13
C GLY A 146 -12.76 -6.86 -5.23
N LEU A 147 -13.87 -7.57 -5.11
CA LEU A 147 -15.02 -7.43 -6.03
C LEU A 147 -15.54 -5.99 -6.08
N GLU A 148 -15.58 -5.29 -4.95
CA GLU A 148 -15.98 -3.88 -4.91
C GLU A 148 -14.88 -2.95 -5.45
N ASN A 149 -13.63 -3.13 -5.06
CA ASN A 149 -12.50 -2.29 -5.45
C ASN A 149 -12.41 -2.12 -6.96
N HIS A 150 -12.40 -3.26 -7.68
CA HIS A 150 -12.16 -3.28 -9.12
C HIS A 150 -13.38 -2.85 -9.95
N THR A 151 -14.54 -2.67 -9.32
CA THR A 151 -15.74 -2.08 -9.96
C THR A 151 -15.86 -0.57 -9.72
N LYS A 152 -15.02 0.03 -8.86
CA LYS A 152 -15.15 1.43 -8.40
C LYS A 152 -14.15 2.41 -9.01
N TYR A 153 -13.34 2.00 -9.97
CA TYR A 153 -12.34 2.89 -10.59
C TYR A 153 -12.94 4.17 -11.17
N GLY A 154 -14.18 4.10 -11.66
CA GLY A 154 -14.88 5.26 -12.22
C GLY A 154 -15.41 6.26 -11.19
N GLU A 155 -15.58 5.87 -9.94
CA GLU A 155 -16.33 6.67 -8.95
C GLU A 155 -15.67 7.99 -8.56
N PHE A 156 -14.36 8.13 -8.73
CA PHE A 156 -13.61 9.28 -8.27
C PHE A 156 -12.76 9.95 -9.35
N ILE A 157 -12.93 9.54 -10.62
CA ILE A 157 -12.29 10.22 -11.76
C ILE A 157 -12.74 11.67 -11.81
N TYR A 158 -14.03 11.89 -11.57
CA TYR A 158 -14.64 13.22 -11.56
C TYR A 158 -15.42 13.44 -10.27
N ALA A 159 -15.49 14.71 -9.88
CA ALA A 159 -16.42 15.20 -8.88
C ALA A 159 -17.05 16.50 -9.39
N HIS A 160 -18.18 16.91 -8.85
CA HIS A 160 -18.80 18.17 -9.26
C HIS A 160 -19.45 18.90 -8.08
N GLN A 161 -19.54 20.20 -8.22
CA GLN A 161 -20.26 21.08 -7.33
C GLN A 161 -20.88 22.20 -8.16
N GLN A 162 -22.21 22.28 -8.19
CA GLN A 162 -22.94 23.26 -9.00
C GLN A 162 -22.54 23.27 -10.50
N ASP A 163 -21.87 24.32 -10.99
CA ASP A 163 -21.39 24.49 -12.36
C ASP A 163 -19.88 24.19 -12.52
N THR A 164 -19.28 23.55 -11.54
CA THR A 164 -17.87 23.23 -11.46
C THR A 164 -17.66 21.71 -11.52
N LEU A 165 -16.79 21.28 -12.43
CA LEU A 165 -16.35 19.89 -12.59
C LEU A 165 -14.89 19.76 -12.17
N TYR A 166 -14.58 18.90 -11.23
CA TYR A 166 -13.24 18.53 -10.79
C TYR A 166 -12.77 17.31 -11.55
N VAL A 167 -11.60 17.36 -12.16
CA VAL A 167 -10.92 16.25 -12.82
C VAL A 167 -9.86 15.76 -11.86
N ASN A 168 -10.13 14.63 -11.19
CA ASN A 168 -9.34 14.12 -10.07
C ASN A 168 -8.30 13.09 -10.50
N LEU A 169 -8.71 12.07 -11.27
CA LEU A 169 -7.83 10.97 -11.67
C LEU A 169 -7.68 10.96 -13.20
N PHE A 170 -6.47 10.63 -13.65
CA PHE A 170 -6.14 10.62 -15.08
C PHE A 170 -6.31 9.20 -15.64
N ILE A 171 -7.56 8.75 -15.70
CA ILE A 171 -7.97 7.43 -16.18
C ILE A 171 -8.79 7.62 -17.45
N PRO A 172 -8.53 6.90 -18.57
CA PRO A 172 -9.31 7.01 -19.81
C PRO A 172 -10.79 6.75 -19.51
N SER A 173 -11.65 7.70 -19.89
CA SER A 173 -13.06 7.64 -19.50
C SER A 173 -13.94 8.59 -20.30
N GLN A 174 -15.24 8.32 -20.30
CA GLN A 174 -16.24 9.26 -20.78
C GLN A 174 -17.22 9.60 -19.66
N LEU A 175 -17.37 10.89 -19.39
CA LEU A 175 -18.34 11.44 -18.44
C LEU A 175 -19.57 11.92 -19.19
N ASN A 176 -20.75 11.48 -18.76
CA ASN A 176 -22.04 12.03 -19.17
C ASN A 176 -22.70 12.73 -17.98
N TRP A 177 -22.44 14.04 -17.85
CA TRP A 177 -22.99 14.88 -16.78
C TRP A 177 -24.36 15.43 -17.21
N LYS A 178 -25.40 14.64 -16.95
CA LYS A 178 -26.78 14.88 -17.44
C LYS A 178 -27.35 16.21 -16.96
N GLU A 179 -27.13 16.59 -15.71
CA GLU A 179 -27.67 17.80 -15.08
C GLU A 179 -27.19 19.08 -15.77
N GLN A 180 -25.95 19.08 -16.28
CA GLN A 180 -25.39 20.18 -17.02
C GLN A 180 -25.47 20.00 -18.54
N GLY A 181 -25.90 18.83 -19.01
CA GLY A 181 -26.00 18.50 -20.43
C GLY A 181 -24.63 18.43 -21.12
N VAL A 182 -23.59 18.03 -20.39
CA VAL A 182 -22.20 17.89 -20.86
C VAL A 182 -21.83 16.44 -21.06
N THR A 183 -21.13 16.17 -22.13
CA THR A 183 -20.37 14.93 -22.31
C THR A 183 -18.90 15.29 -22.54
N LEU A 184 -18.00 14.69 -21.77
CA LEU A 184 -16.55 14.90 -21.82
C LEU A 184 -15.87 13.56 -21.92
N THR A 185 -14.90 13.44 -22.84
CA THR A 185 -14.01 12.27 -22.94
C THR A 185 -12.61 12.65 -22.48
N GLN A 186 -12.05 11.85 -21.59
CA GLN A 186 -10.65 11.90 -21.16
C GLN A 186 -9.87 10.81 -21.89
N GLU A 187 -8.87 11.23 -22.67
CA GLU A 187 -7.96 10.37 -23.42
C GLU A 187 -6.56 10.50 -22.81
N THR A 188 -5.98 9.38 -22.40
CA THR A 188 -4.65 9.31 -21.81
C THR A 188 -4.11 7.90 -21.81
N LEU A 189 -2.79 7.74 -21.81
CA LEU A 189 -2.09 6.48 -21.54
C LEU A 189 -1.43 6.49 -20.15
N PHE A 190 -1.83 7.44 -19.29
CA PHE A 190 -1.28 7.51 -17.94
C PHE A 190 -1.41 6.14 -17.21
N PRO A 191 -0.35 5.67 -16.54
CA PRO A 191 0.89 6.34 -16.23
C PRO A 191 2.03 6.12 -17.25
N ASP A 192 1.80 5.46 -18.38
CA ASP A 192 2.84 5.20 -19.38
C ASP A 192 3.25 6.47 -20.14
N ASP A 193 2.30 7.40 -20.30
CA ASP A 193 2.51 8.73 -20.90
C ASP A 193 2.01 9.83 -19.95
N GLU A 194 2.65 10.97 -19.99
CA GLU A 194 2.36 12.15 -19.17
C GLU A 194 1.25 13.01 -19.76
N LYS A 195 0.84 12.74 -21.01
CA LYS A 195 -0.15 13.50 -21.73
C LYS A 195 -1.57 13.10 -21.36
N VAL A 196 -2.39 14.11 -21.08
CA VAL A 196 -3.84 13.96 -20.86
C VAL A 196 -4.57 14.92 -21.78
N THR A 197 -5.62 14.44 -22.45
CA THR A 197 -6.49 15.26 -23.29
C THR A 197 -7.94 15.11 -22.82
N LEU A 198 -8.59 16.23 -22.56
CA LEU A 198 -10.01 16.31 -22.27
C LEU A 198 -10.70 16.91 -23.50
N ARG A 199 -11.66 16.18 -24.06
CA ARG A 199 -12.46 16.63 -25.24
C ARG A 199 -13.92 16.81 -24.84
N ILE A 200 -14.47 17.95 -25.20
CA ILE A 200 -15.89 18.26 -24.99
C ILE A 200 -16.70 17.67 -26.17
N ASP A 201 -17.38 16.56 -25.96
CA ASP A 201 -18.21 15.90 -26.98
C ASP A 201 -19.59 16.54 -27.09
N LYS A 202 -20.12 17.03 -25.95
CA LYS A 202 -21.35 17.80 -25.87
C LYS A 202 -21.17 18.92 -24.86
N ALA A 203 -21.48 20.15 -25.27
CA ALA A 203 -21.28 21.32 -24.45
C ALA A 203 -22.54 21.73 -23.70
N ALA A 204 -22.36 22.28 -22.49
CA ALA A 204 -23.43 22.92 -21.73
C ALA A 204 -23.90 24.23 -22.39
N LYS A 205 -25.14 24.62 -22.08
CA LYS A 205 -25.67 25.91 -22.51
C LYS A 205 -25.05 27.10 -21.74
N LYS A 206 -24.50 26.86 -20.55
CA LYS A 206 -23.94 27.89 -19.64
C LYS A 206 -22.42 27.77 -19.56
N ASN A 207 -21.77 28.78 -18.96
CA ASN A 207 -20.37 28.66 -18.57
C ASN A 207 -20.20 27.58 -17.53
N LEU A 208 -19.16 26.77 -17.67
CA LEU A 208 -18.73 25.79 -16.69
C LEU A 208 -17.26 26.01 -16.32
N THR A 209 -16.93 25.70 -15.08
CA THR A 209 -15.55 25.67 -14.60
C THR A 209 -15.05 24.23 -14.62
N LEU A 210 -13.92 23.99 -15.28
CA LEU A 210 -13.15 22.76 -15.13
C LEU A 210 -12.02 23.04 -14.15
N MET A 211 -11.93 22.24 -13.11
CA MET A 211 -10.90 22.27 -12.09
C MET A 211 -9.95 21.09 -12.36
N ILE A 212 -8.82 21.36 -13.00
CA ILE A 212 -7.82 20.32 -13.32
C ILE A 212 -6.92 20.13 -12.09
N ARG A 213 -6.86 18.93 -11.55
CA ARG A 213 -5.96 18.62 -10.44
C ARG A 213 -4.50 18.74 -10.87
N ILE A 214 -3.71 19.40 -10.04
CA ILE A 214 -2.26 19.40 -10.10
C ILE A 214 -1.76 18.56 -8.92
N PRO A 215 -1.29 17.33 -9.17
CA PRO A 215 -0.89 16.40 -8.11
C PRO A 215 0.33 16.88 -7.33
N GLU A 216 0.46 16.43 -6.08
CA GLU A 216 1.64 16.70 -5.24
C GLU A 216 2.95 16.26 -5.91
N TRP A 217 2.98 15.07 -6.50
CA TRP A 217 4.16 14.51 -7.15
C TRP A 217 4.62 15.28 -8.39
N ALA A 218 3.74 16.04 -8.99
CA ALA A 218 4.09 16.91 -10.11
C ALA A 218 4.85 18.16 -9.66
N GLY A 219 4.75 18.53 -8.39
CA GLY A 219 5.56 19.55 -7.72
C GLY A 219 5.44 20.95 -8.29
N ASN A 220 6.31 21.87 -7.84
CA ASN A 220 6.48 23.20 -8.40
C ASN A 220 7.26 23.15 -9.73
N SER A 221 6.97 22.18 -10.58
CA SER A 221 7.66 21.99 -11.84
C SER A 221 7.35 23.15 -12.78
N LYS A 222 8.36 23.94 -13.09
CA LYS A 222 8.36 24.74 -14.31
C LYS A 222 8.16 23.76 -15.46
N GLY A 223 6.98 23.70 -16.08
CA GLY A 223 6.77 22.76 -17.17
C GLY A 223 5.35 22.25 -17.36
N TYR A 224 4.36 22.73 -16.57
CA TYR A 224 2.97 22.50 -16.93
C TYR A 224 2.63 23.23 -18.21
N GLU A 225 2.48 22.49 -19.29
CA GLU A 225 1.92 23.03 -20.50
C GLU A 225 0.44 22.67 -20.57
N ILE A 226 -0.41 23.69 -20.51
CA ILE A 226 -1.83 23.52 -20.76
C ILE A 226 -2.18 24.28 -22.03
N THR A 227 -2.82 23.59 -22.96
CA THR A 227 -3.33 24.19 -24.18
C THR A 227 -4.83 24.00 -24.28
N ILE A 228 -5.51 24.96 -24.86
CA ILE A 228 -6.92 24.85 -25.26
C ILE A 228 -6.98 25.07 -26.76
N ASN A 229 -7.47 24.05 -27.48
CA ASN A 229 -7.52 24.05 -28.95
C ASN A 229 -6.14 24.37 -29.58
N GLY A 230 -5.07 23.80 -29.01
CA GLY A 230 -3.69 24.01 -29.47
C GLY A 230 -3.07 25.37 -29.09
N LYS A 231 -3.81 26.26 -28.46
CA LYS A 231 -3.26 27.53 -27.98
C LYS A 231 -2.87 27.43 -26.52
N LYS A 232 -1.66 27.88 -26.19
CA LYS A 232 -1.15 27.92 -24.82
C LYS A 232 -2.10 28.76 -23.95
N HIS A 233 -2.59 28.15 -22.86
CA HIS A 233 -3.58 28.82 -21.99
C HIS A 233 -2.90 29.47 -20.78
N LEU A 234 -1.88 28.86 -20.20
CA LEU A 234 -1.12 29.41 -19.07
C LEU A 234 0.32 28.93 -19.15
N SER A 235 1.27 29.87 -19.12
CA SER A 235 2.70 29.58 -19.13
C SER A 235 3.35 29.56 -17.75
N ASP A 236 2.74 30.23 -16.77
CA ASP A 236 3.35 30.52 -15.47
C ASP A 236 2.38 30.24 -14.32
N ILE A 237 1.89 29.00 -14.23
CA ILE A 237 1.16 28.61 -13.03
C ILE A 237 2.19 28.35 -11.94
N GLN A 238 2.40 29.34 -11.08
CA GLN A 238 2.97 29.08 -9.74
C GLN A 238 1.88 28.42 -8.88
N THR A 239 1.51 27.21 -9.25
CA THR A 239 0.62 26.41 -8.41
C THR A 239 1.48 25.64 -7.44
N GLY A 240 1.21 25.77 -6.16
CA GLY A 240 1.76 24.86 -5.15
C GLY A 240 1.40 23.42 -5.49
N ALA A 241 2.18 22.46 -4.99
CA ALA A 241 1.84 21.05 -5.05
C ALA A 241 0.45 20.83 -4.41
N SER A 242 -0.31 19.85 -4.92
CA SER A 242 -1.65 19.48 -4.45
C SER A 242 -2.67 20.62 -4.52
N THR A 243 -3.09 20.98 -5.75
CA THR A 243 -4.03 22.06 -5.99
C THR A 243 -4.92 21.80 -7.20
N TYR A 244 -5.86 22.70 -7.46
CA TYR A 244 -6.68 22.71 -8.67
C TYR A 244 -6.44 23.96 -9.49
N LEU A 245 -6.33 23.76 -10.82
CA LEU A 245 -6.30 24.83 -11.79
C LEU A 245 -7.71 25.10 -12.33
N PRO A 246 -8.29 26.29 -12.10
CA PRO A 246 -9.60 26.65 -12.64
C PRO A 246 -9.53 27.11 -14.09
N ILE A 247 -10.37 26.55 -14.95
CA ILE A 247 -10.58 26.99 -16.33
C ILE A 247 -12.08 27.25 -16.53
N ARG A 248 -12.51 28.50 -16.46
CA ARG A 248 -13.92 28.93 -16.62
C ARG A 248 -14.17 29.50 -18.00
N ARG A 249 -15.09 28.92 -18.75
CA ARG A 249 -15.51 29.45 -20.05
C ARG A 249 -16.83 28.84 -20.54
N LYS A 250 -17.36 29.37 -21.63
CA LYS A 250 -18.44 28.77 -22.39
C LYS A 250 -17.80 27.74 -23.34
N TRP A 251 -17.89 26.49 -22.97
CA TRP A 251 -17.36 25.38 -23.75
C TRP A 251 -18.16 25.15 -25.03
N LYS A 252 -17.49 24.67 -26.07
CA LYS A 252 -18.11 24.26 -27.35
C LYS A 252 -17.83 22.79 -27.61
N LYS A 253 -18.70 22.13 -28.37
CA LYS A 253 -18.45 20.80 -28.87
C LYS A 253 -17.15 20.81 -29.69
N GLY A 254 -16.24 19.87 -29.43
CA GLY A 254 -14.94 19.76 -30.07
C GLY A 254 -13.83 20.55 -29.38
N ASP A 255 -14.13 21.35 -28.35
CA ASP A 255 -13.05 21.96 -27.54
C ASP A 255 -12.18 20.88 -26.89
N MET A 256 -10.87 21.09 -26.96
CA MET A 256 -9.87 20.18 -26.43
C MET A 256 -8.96 20.91 -25.43
N ILE A 257 -8.80 20.33 -24.24
CA ILE A 257 -7.80 20.76 -23.27
C ILE A 257 -6.73 19.67 -23.22
N THR A 258 -5.48 20.02 -23.53
CA THR A 258 -4.35 19.11 -23.44
C THR A 258 -3.36 19.62 -22.42
N PHE A 259 -2.90 18.75 -21.53
CA PHE A 259 -1.87 19.08 -20.55
C PHE A 259 -0.91 17.92 -20.35
N HIS A 260 0.28 18.25 -19.92
CA HIS A 260 1.32 17.31 -19.57
C HIS A 260 1.58 17.38 -18.06
N LEU A 261 1.68 16.21 -17.45
CA LEU A 261 1.98 16.02 -16.03
C LEU A 261 3.41 15.51 -15.92
N PRO A 262 4.40 16.39 -15.63
CA PRO A 262 5.81 16.00 -15.66
C PRO A 262 6.13 15.06 -14.49
N MET A 263 6.17 13.76 -14.78
CA MET A 263 6.58 12.74 -13.81
C MET A 263 8.10 12.72 -13.66
N LYS A 264 8.57 12.54 -12.44
CA LYS A 264 10.00 12.45 -12.09
C LYS A 264 10.26 11.25 -11.23
N VAL A 265 11.48 10.70 -11.36
CA VAL A 265 11.98 9.70 -10.41
C VAL A 265 12.18 10.37 -9.05
N SER A 266 11.64 9.76 -8.02
CA SER A 266 11.87 10.11 -6.62
C SER A 266 12.22 8.88 -5.80
N LEU A 267 12.87 9.11 -4.66
CA LEU A 267 13.12 8.12 -3.64
C LEU A 267 12.33 8.48 -2.40
N GLU A 268 11.57 7.54 -1.88
CA GLU A 268 10.83 7.67 -0.63
C GLU A 268 11.42 6.75 0.42
N GLN A 269 11.93 7.35 1.49
CA GLN A 269 12.44 6.61 2.64
C GLN A 269 11.26 6.07 3.45
N ILE A 270 11.41 4.86 4.00
CA ILE A 270 10.40 4.32 4.91
C ILE A 270 10.17 5.30 6.09
N PRO A 271 8.92 5.44 6.61
CA PRO A 271 8.58 6.55 7.51
C PRO A 271 9.39 6.64 8.80
N ASP A 272 9.88 5.53 9.36
CA ASP A 272 10.73 5.51 10.57
C ASP A 272 12.21 5.84 10.30
N LYS A 273 12.52 6.31 9.09
CA LYS A 273 13.86 6.74 8.67
C LYS A 273 14.95 5.67 8.71
N LYS A 274 14.59 4.39 8.69
CA LYS A 274 15.56 3.32 8.44
C LYS A 274 16.11 3.40 7.01
N ASP A 275 17.24 2.79 6.76
CA ASP A 275 17.93 2.78 5.48
C ASP A 275 17.23 1.87 4.44
N TYR A 276 15.93 2.12 4.26
CA TYR A 276 15.10 1.47 3.24
C TYR A 276 14.39 2.51 2.39
N TYR A 277 14.55 2.37 1.08
CA TYR A 277 14.03 3.32 0.10
C TYR A 277 13.22 2.61 -0.97
N ALA A 278 12.16 3.26 -1.42
CA ALA A 278 11.36 2.86 -2.56
C ALA A 278 11.56 3.86 -3.70
N PHE A 279 11.63 3.36 -4.94
CA PHE A 279 11.61 4.20 -6.13
C PHE A 279 10.19 4.48 -6.57
N LEU A 280 9.94 5.73 -6.96
CA LEU A 280 8.69 6.17 -7.54
C LEU A 280 8.94 6.93 -8.85
N TYR A 281 7.98 6.86 -9.75
CA TYR A 281 7.88 7.71 -10.93
C TYR A 281 6.51 8.39 -10.93
N GLY A 282 6.48 9.68 -10.62
CA GLY A 282 5.23 10.35 -10.26
C GLY A 282 4.57 9.64 -9.07
N PRO A 283 3.29 9.21 -9.16
CA PRO A 283 2.62 8.49 -8.08
C PRO A 283 2.91 6.98 -8.07
N ILE A 284 3.61 6.46 -9.07
CA ILE A 284 3.75 5.03 -9.32
C ILE A 284 4.97 4.48 -8.59
N VAL A 285 4.76 3.52 -7.72
CA VAL A 285 5.81 2.74 -7.05
C VAL A 285 6.41 1.75 -8.02
N LEU A 286 7.73 1.70 -8.07
CA LEU A 286 8.49 0.79 -8.91
C LEU A 286 9.00 -0.39 -8.09
N ALA A 287 9.02 -1.56 -8.68
CA ALA A 287 9.50 -2.77 -8.05
C ALA A 287 10.33 -3.59 -9.02
N THR A 288 11.23 -4.40 -8.48
CA THR A 288 11.99 -5.39 -9.24
C THR A 288 11.53 -6.80 -8.90
N SER A 289 11.57 -7.70 -9.87
CA SER A 289 11.48 -9.15 -9.61
C SER A 289 12.75 -9.63 -8.94
N THR A 290 12.61 -10.43 -7.89
CA THR A 290 13.73 -11.10 -7.21
C THR A 290 13.72 -12.61 -7.45
N GLY A 291 12.91 -13.09 -8.40
CA GLY A 291 12.83 -14.49 -8.81
C GLY A 291 11.42 -15.02 -8.84
N THR A 292 11.27 -16.19 -9.46
CA THR A 292 9.99 -16.89 -9.60
C THR A 292 10.00 -18.27 -8.92
N GLU A 293 11.05 -18.56 -8.17
CA GLU A 293 11.23 -19.85 -7.47
C GLU A 293 10.61 -19.81 -6.08
N ASN A 294 10.27 -20.99 -5.56
CA ASN A 294 9.71 -21.17 -4.22
C ASN A 294 8.50 -20.26 -3.93
N LEU A 295 7.55 -20.25 -4.87
CA LEU A 295 6.27 -19.54 -4.73
C LEU A 295 5.17 -20.48 -4.19
N ASP A 296 5.49 -21.25 -3.16
CA ASP A 296 4.57 -22.25 -2.59
C ASP A 296 3.29 -21.56 -2.11
N GLY A 297 2.14 -22.08 -2.55
CA GLY A 297 0.84 -21.52 -2.22
C GLY A 297 0.56 -20.13 -2.82
N ILE A 298 1.20 -19.77 -3.93
CA ILE A 298 0.93 -18.48 -4.62
C ILE A 298 -0.53 -18.32 -5.03
N TYR A 299 -1.22 -19.42 -5.30
CA TYR A 299 -2.68 -19.50 -5.38
C TYR A 299 -3.16 -20.25 -4.15
N ALA A 300 -4.00 -19.60 -3.37
CA ALA A 300 -4.46 -20.10 -2.10
C ALA A 300 -5.19 -21.44 -2.23
N ASP A 301 -5.00 -22.30 -1.25
CA ASP A 301 -5.83 -23.47 -1.04
C ASP A 301 -7.11 -23.11 -0.25
N ASP A 302 -7.91 -24.11 0.13
CA ASP A 302 -9.13 -23.97 0.92
C ASP A 302 -8.88 -23.90 2.43
N SER A 303 -7.61 -23.95 2.85
CA SER A 303 -7.26 -23.85 4.26
C SER A 303 -7.51 -22.45 4.79
N ARG A 304 -7.76 -22.37 6.10
CA ARG A 304 -7.99 -21.08 6.77
C ARG A 304 -6.82 -20.11 6.63
N GLY A 305 -5.59 -20.60 6.60
CA GLY A 305 -4.37 -19.82 6.42
C GLY A 305 -3.91 -19.66 4.96
N GLY A 306 -4.67 -20.17 3.99
CA GLY A 306 -4.29 -20.20 2.58
C GLY A 306 -3.99 -18.83 1.94
N HIS A 307 -4.40 -17.74 2.58
CA HIS A 307 -4.10 -16.36 2.14
C HIS A 307 -2.71 -15.85 2.55
N ILE A 308 -1.99 -16.62 3.38
CA ILE A 308 -0.67 -16.23 3.90
C ILE A 308 0.40 -16.91 3.06
N ALA A 309 1.38 -16.15 2.59
CA ALA A 309 2.52 -16.70 1.88
C ALA A 309 3.41 -17.51 2.84
N HIS A 310 3.53 -18.81 2.61
CA HIS A 310 4.26 -19.74 3.48
C HIS A 310 5.47 -20.40 2.83
N GLY A 311 5.79 -20.00 1.59
CA GLY A 311 7.01 -20.47 0.93
C GLY A 311 8.27 -19.95 1.63
N ARG A 312 9.37 -20.66 1.41
CA ARG A 312 10.68 -20.32 1.99
C ARG A 312 10.98 -18.83 1.80
N GLN A 313 11.37 -18.16 2.87
CA GLN A 313 11.80 -16.78 2.81
C GLN A 313 13.19 -16.69 2.15
N THR A 314 13.34 -15.79 1.20
CA THR A 314 14.65 -15.48 0.62
C THR A 314 15.50 -14.75 1.65
N PRO A 315 16.75 -15.19 1.90
CA PRO A 315 17.67 -14.47 2.76
C PRO A 315 17.87 -13.01 2.30
N LEU A 316 17.86 -12.06 3.25
CA LEU A 316 17.97 -10.64 2.91
C LEU A 316 19.29 -10.28 2.21
N GLN A 317 20.35 -11.04 2.45
CA GLN A 317 21.63 -10.86 1.76
C GLN A 317 21.58 -11.23 0.26
N GLU A 318 20.59 -11.97 -0.19
CA GLU A 318 20.38 -12.31 -1.60
C GLU A 318 19.52 -11.27 -2.34
N ILE A 319 18.91 -10.33 -1.59
CA ILE A 319 18.06 -9.29 -2.13
C ILE A 319 18.91 -8.08 -2.53
N PRO A 320 18.61 -7.43 -3.66
CA PRO A 320 19.34 -6.24 -4.08
C PRO A 320 19.36 -5.14 -3.02
N MET A 321 20.56 -4.77 -2.58
CA MET A 321 20.83 -3.62 -1.72
C MET A 321 21.53 -2.55 -2.54
N LEU A 322 21.08 -1.31 -2.43
CA LEU A 322 21.61 -0.16 -3.16
C LEU A 322 22.79 0.44 -2.42
N ILE A 323 23.93 0.60 -3.09
CA ILE A 323 25.15 1.14 -2.50
C ILE A 323 25.42 2.53 -3.07
N GLY A 324 25.50 3.51 -2.17
CA GLY A 324 25.69 4.92 -2.49
C GLY A 324 24.83 5.81 -1.63
N ASN A 325 24.91 7.12 -1.82
CA ASN A 325 23.99 8.06 -1.18
C ASN A 325 22.65 8.13 -1.94
N PRO A 326 21.55 8.54 -1.30
CA PRO A 326 20.23 8.58 -1.91
C PRO A 326 20.14 9.41 -3.20
N ASP A 327 20.89 10.52 -3.31
CA ASP A 327 20.88 11.34 -4.52
C ASP A 327 21.56 10.64 -5.70
N SER A 328 22.71 10.00 -5.50
CA SER A 328 23.36 9.21 -6.55
C SER A 328 22.49 8.03 -6.98
N ILE A 329 21.86 7.34 -6.02
CA ILE A 329 20.93 6.25 -6.27
C ILE A 329 19.76 6.72 -7.14
N ARG A 330 19.13 7.84 -6.82
CA ARG A 330 18.04 8.40 -7.61
C ARG A 330 18.45 8.72 -9.05
N HIS A 331 19.64 9.24 -9.26
CA HIS A 331 20.12 9.59 -10.59
C HIS A 331 20.56 8.39 -11.44
N SER A 332 20.80 7.25 -10.82
CA SER A 332 21.16 6.00 -11.53
C SER A 332 19.94 5.22 -12.04
N LEU A 333 18.72 5.74 -11.86
CA LEU A 333 17.53 5.11 -12.41
C LEU A 333 17.09 5.80 -13.70
N HIS A 334 17.09 5.07 -14.81
CA HIS A 334 16.83 5.58 -16.15
C HIS A 334 15.58 4.93 -16.75
N LYS A 335 14.66 5.76 -17.25
CA LYS A 335 13.48 5.28 -17.98
C LYS A 335 13.92 4.64 -19.30
N LEU A 336 13.43 3.43 -19.54
CA LEU A 336 13.67 2.73 -20.80
C LEU A 336 12.72 3.25 -21.89
N SER A 337 13.19 3.23 -23.14
CA SER A 337 12.35 3.52 -24.29
C SER A 337 11.36 2.38 -24.50
N GLY A 338 10.08 2.70 -24.68
CA GLY A 338 9.03 1.70 -24.90
C GLY A 338 7.64 2.28 -24.68
N SER A 339 6.61 1.50 -25.01
CA SER A 339 5.21 1.89 -24.82
C SER A 339 4.69 1.69 -23.39
N LYS A 340 5.42 0.92 -22.57
CA LYS A 340 5.10 0.68 -21.16
C LYS A 340 6.24 1.18 -20.28
N LEU A 341 5.89 1.67 -19.09
CA LEU A 341 6.89 2.08 -18.11
C LEU A 341 7.78 0.91 -17.71
N ALA A 342 9.07 1.10 -17.89
CA ALA A 342 10.14 0.25 -17.39
C ALA A 342 11.38 1.12 -17.16
N PHE A 343 12.22 0.70 -16.24
CA PHE A 343 13.42 1.44 -15.83
C PHE A 343 14.59 0.49 -15.68
N SER A 344 15.78 1.00 -15.96
CA SER A 344 17.04 0.33 -15.68
C SER A 344 17.81 1.12 -14.62
N TYR A 345 18.26 0.42 -13.58
CA TYR A 345 19.12 0.97 -12.56
C TYR A 345 20.55 0.50 -12.81
N ASP A 346 21.48 1.41 -13.04
CA ASP A 346 22.89 1.13 -13.36
C ASP A 346 23.87 1.51 -12.23
N GLY A 347 23.35 1.90 -11.07
CA GLY A 347 24.14 2.17 -9.88
C GLY A 347 24.68 0.88 -9.22
N ASN A 348 25.48 1.06 -8.17
CA ASN A 348 26.06 -0.07 -7.44
C ASN A 348 24.99 -0.84 -6.67
N VAL A 349 24.93 -2.15 -6.88
CA VAL A 349 24.00 -3.10 -6.25
C VAL A 349 24.74 -4.29 -5.66
N TYR A 350 24.35 -4.72 -4.49
CA TYR A 350 24.80 -5.98 -3.90
C TYR A 350 23.61 -6.89 -3.60
N PRO A 351 23.69 -8.20 -3.84
CA PRO A 351 24.74 -8.88 -4.59
C PRO A 351 24.77 -8.42 -6.05
N THR A 352 25.95 -8.46 -6.64
CA THR A 352 26.11 -8.07 -8.05
C THR A 352 25.22 -8.93 -8.92
N GLN A 353 24.29 -8.31 -9.62
CA GLN A 353 23.36 -9.01 -10.48
C GLN A 353 24.08 -9.68 -11.64
N LYS A 354 23.58 -10.83 -12.09
CA LYS A 354 24.08 -11.51 -13.31
C LYS A 354 23.90 -10.65 -14.56
N SER A 355 22.85 -9.83 -14.60
CA SER A 355 22.64 -8.77 -15.58
C SER A 355 23.35 -7.48 -15.12
N LYS A 356 23.90 -6.71 -16.05
CA LYS A 356 24.60 -5.45 -15.74
C LYS A 356 23.70 -4.35 -15.15
N SER A 357 22.39 -4.52 -15.11
CA SER A 357 21.43 -3.56 -14.59
C SER A 357 20.27 -4.24 -13.91
N LEU A 358 19.71 -3.58 -12.89
CA LEU A 358 18.48 -3.98 -12.23
C LEU A 358 17.28 -3.36 -12.96
N GLU A 359 16.36 -4.17 -13.42
CA GLU A 359 15.14 -3.69 -14.06
C GLU A 359 14.05 -3.43 -13.02
N LEU A 360 13.38 -2.28 -13.11
CA LEU A 360 12.23 -1.92 -12.30
C LEU A 360 11.04 -1.61 -13.20
N ILE A 361 9.88 -2.11 -12.80
CA ILE A 361 8.60 -1.85 -13.46
C ILE A 361 7.56 -1.36 -12.44
N PRO A 362 6.44 -0.78 -12.87
CA PRO A 362 5.34 -0.46 -11.97
C PRO A 362 4.90 -1.68 -11.15
N PHE A 363 4.83 -1.52 -9.82
CA PHE A 363 4.52 -2.63 -8.91
C PHE A 363 3.19 -3.32 -9.24
N PHE A 364 2.20 -2.58 -9.72
CA PHE A 364 0.92 -3.14 -10.14
C PHE A 364 0.99 -4.02 -11.40
N ARG A 365 2.12 -4.06 -12.08
CA ARG A 365 2.36 -4.96 -13.24
C ARG A 365 3.24 -6.17 -12.90
N LEU A 366 3.80 -6.19 -11.71
CA LEU A 366 4.68 -7.26 -11.29
C LEU A 366 3.89 -8.34 -10.54
N HIS A 367 3.50 -9.39 -11.24
CA HIS A 367 2.73 -10.51 -10.70
C HIS A 367 3.50 -11.82 -10.78
N ASN A 368 3.02 -12.86 -10.10
CA ASN A 368 3.55 -14.23 -10.15
C ASN A 368 5.07 -14.30 -9.91
N SER A 369 5.57 -13.46 -9.00
CA SER A 369 7.00 -13.29 -8.74
C SER A 369 7.23 -12.88 -7.29
N ARG A 370 8.40 -13.22 -6.78
CA ARG A 370 9.00 -12.54 -5.64
C ARG A 370 9.43 -11.15 -6.06
N TYR A 371 9.38 -10.19 -5.13
CA TYR A 371 9.65 -8.80 -5.47
C TYR A 371 10.36 -8.03 -4.36
N ALA A 372 11.00 -6.93 -4.74
CA ALA A 372 11.42 -5.89 -3.83
C ALA A 372 10.79 -4.56 -4.25
N VAL A 373 10.08 -3.93 -3.31
CA VAL A 373 9.56 -2.56 -3.39
C VAL A 373 10.48 -1.64 -2.60
N TYR A 374 10.80 -2.02 -1.37
CA TYR A 374 11.81 -1.36 -0.56
C TYR A 374 13.17 -2.02 -0.75
N PHE A 375 14.18 -1.21 -0.95
CA PHE A 375 15.58 -1.60 -1.08
C PHE A 375 16.36 -1.07 0.11
N ARG A 376 17.15 -1.92 0.75
CA ARG A 376 18.09 -1.45 1.75
C ARG A 376 19.16 -0.61 1.06
N GLN A 377 19.55 0.49 1.70
CA GLN A 377 20.63 1.37 1.23
C GLN A 377 21.80 1.32 2.21
N ALA A 378 23.01 1.41 1.71
CA ALA A 378 24.20 1.55 2.50
C ALA A 378 25.24 2.42 1.80
N SER A 379 26.06 3.14 2.58
CA SER A 379 27.32 3.67 2.03
C SER A 379 28.31 2.54 1.78
N GLU A 380 29.33 2.80 0.96
CA GLU A 380 30.37 1.81 0.71
C GLU A 380 31.10 1.36 1.98
N GLU A 381 31.25 2.27 2.95
CA GLU A 381 31.88 1.98 4.25
C GLU A 381 31.02 1.09 5.14
N GLN A 382 29.71 1.36 5.17
CA GLN A 382 28.76 0.59 5.97
C GLN A 382 28.52 -0.82 5.40
N PHE A 383 28.76 -0.99 4.10
CA PHE A 383 28.38 -2.20 3.38
C PHE A 383 28.96 -3.49 3.99
N LYS A 384 30.24 -3.51 4.37
CA LYS A 384 30.90 -4.70 4.95
C LYS A 384 30.28 -5.11 6.28
N THR A 385 30.11 -4.15 7.18
CA THR A 385 29.51 -4.40 8.52
C THR A 385 28.06 -4.89 8.38
N ILE A 386 27.27 -4.24 7.52
CA ILE A 386 25.89 -4.64 7.25
C ILE A 386 25.80 -6.06 6.72
N GLN A 387 26.72 -6.45 5.85
CA GLN A 387 26.77 -7.80 5.28
C GLN A 387 26.97 -8.87 6.35
N GLU A 388 27.87 -8.66 7.27
CA GLU A 388 28.12 -9.56 8.39
C GLU A 388 26.95 -9.63 9.35
N GLU A 389 26.35 -8.50 9.70
CA GLU A 389 25.19 -8.41 10.56
C GLU A 389 23.97 -9.09 9.93
N MET A 390 23.69 -8.85 8.65
CA MET A 390 22.58 -9.47 7.92
C MET A 390 22.75 -10.98 7.85
N ALA A 391 23.93 -11.48 7.51
CA ALA A 391 24.20 -12.90 7.45
C ALA A 391 23.98 -13.59 8.81
N THR A 392 24.46 -12.96 9.89
CA THR A 392 24.30 -13.49 11.24
C THR A 392 22.83 -13.49 11.70
N ALA A 393 22.11 -12.40 11.44
CA ALA A 393 20.70 -12.28 11.83
C ALA A 393 19.81 -13.24 11.03
N GLU A 394 20.03 -13.34 9.73
CA GLU A 394 19.26 -14.21 8.85
C GLU A 394 19.53 -15.69 9.15
N GLN A 395 20.79 -16.08 9.41
CA GLN A 395 21.11 -17.44 9.82
C GLN A 395 20.34 -17.82 11.10
N LYS A 396 20.34 -16.95 12.10
CA LYS A 396 19.57 -17.18 13.34
C LYS A 396 18.05 -17.29 13.07
N ALA A 397 17.50 -16.42 12.24
CA ALA A 397 16.09 -16.45 11.89
C ALA A 397 15.73 -17.71 11.09
N THR A 398 16.55 -18.09 10.12
CA THR A 398 16.36 -19.28 9.31
C THR A 398 16.47 -20.55 10.16
N ASP A 399 17.47 -20.63 11.04
CA ASP A 399 17.64 -21.76 11.95
C ASP A 399 16.44 -21.89 12.90
N LEU A 400 15.93 -20.77 13.40
CA LEU A 400 14.72 -20.77 14.23
C LEU A 400 13.49 -21.21 13.43
N ALA A 401 13.27 -20.64 12.24
CA ALA A 401 12.14 -20.98 11.39
C ALA A 401 12.14 -22.47 10.99
N ASN A 402 13.30 -23.00 10.60
CA ASN A 402 13.46 -24.41 10.21
C ASN A 402 13.22 -25.39 11.37
N ARG A 403 13.45 -24.96 12.62
CA ARG A 403 13.21 -25.77 13.83
C ARG A 403 11.81 -25.56 14.41
N THR A 404 11.10 -24.50 13.99
CA THR A 404 9.77 -24.19 14.50
C THR A 404 8.74 -25.06 13.81
N VAL A 405 8.02 -25.86 14.60
CA VAL A 405 6.93 -26.72 14.11
C VAL A 405 5.62 -25.96 14.07
N ASP A 406 5.42 -25.08 15.05
CA ASP A 406 4.21 -24.27 15.19
C ASP A 406 4.51 -22.99 15.95
N LEU A 407 3.71 -21.95 15.73
CA LEU A 407 3.91 -20.63 16.30
C LEU A 407 2.58 -19.92 16.51
N VAL A 408 2.35 -19.41 17.72
CA VAL A 408 1.20 -18.55 18.03
C VAL A 408 1.67 -17.15 18.43
N PHE A 409 0.92 -16.15 18.00
CA PHE A 409 1.13 -14.75 18.38
C PHE A 409 0.05 -14.33 19.39
N PRO A 410 0.35 -14.31 20.69
CA PRO A 410 -0.62 -13.94 21.72
C PRO A 410 -1.11 -12.52 21.55
N GLY A 411 -2.43 -12.33 21.69
CA GLY A 411 -3.08 -11.02 21.51
C GLY A 411 -3.44 -10.67 20.07
N GLU A 412 -3.14 -11.54 19.11
CA GLU A 412 -3.58 -11.42 17.72
C GLU A 412 -4.76 -12.38 17.48
N GLN A 413 -5.91 -11.81 17.10
CA GLN A 413 -7.18 -12.54 17.08
C GLN A 413 -7.13 -13.81 16.21
N GLN A 414 -6.61 -13.70 14.99
CA GLN A 414 -6.57 -14.82 14.05
C GLN A 414 -5.61 -15.93 14.49
N PRO A 415 -4.34 -15.66 14.83
CA PRO A 415 -3.43 -16.68 15.34
C PRO A 415 -3.93 -17.39 16.60
N GLU A 416 -4.52 -16.64 17.54
CA GLU A 416 -5.09 -17.25 18.76
C GLU A 416 -6.29 -18.14 18.45
N SER A 417 -7.16 -17.71 17.54
CA SER A 417 -8.33 -18.47 17.11
C SER A 417 -7.94 -19.77 16.38
N ASP A 418 -6.91 -19.70 15.53
CA ASP A 418 -6.40 -20.87 14.80
C ASP A 418 -5.78 -21.92 15.74
N HIS A 419 -5.26 -21.47 16.88
CA HIS A 419 -4.72 -22.34 17.94
C HIS A 419 -5.73 -22.66 19.03
N GLY A 420 -7.03 -22.46 18.78
CA GLY A 420 -8.09 -22.85 19.70
C GLY A 420 -7.97 -22.20 21.07
N ILE A 421 -7.72 -20.90 21.13
CA ILE A 421 -7.57 -20.16 22.40
C ILE A 421 -8.74 -20.44 23.35
N LEU A 422 -8.42 -20.81 24.58
CA LEU A 422 -9.34 -20.81 25.71
C LEU A 422 -8.76 -19.96 26.83
N TYR A 423 -9.58 -19.23 27.56
CA TYR A 423 -9.09 -18.35 28.62
C TYR A 423 -10.13 -18.03 29.67
N GLU A 424 -9.65 -17.63 30.85
CA GLU A 424 -10.43 -17.10 31.95
C GLU A 424 -9.67 -15.89 32.55
N ALA A 425 -10.36 -14.78 32.78
CA ALA A 425 -9.82 -13.57 33.37
C ALA A 425 -8.50 -13.11 32.70
N SER A 426 -8.48 -13.07 31.35
CA SER A 426 -7.34 -12.66 30.57
C SER A 426 -7.66 -11.46 29.70
N GLU A 427 -6.66 -10.67 29.39
CA GLU A 427 -6.74 -9.50 28.53
C GLU A 427 -5.57 -9.44 27.56
N THR A 428 -5.78 -8.81 26.43
CA THR A 428 -4.76 -8.56 25.41
C THR A 428 -4.29 -7.12 25.46
N GLY A 429 -3.09 -6.86 25.01
CA GLY A 429 -2.52 -5.52 24.92
C GLY A 429 -1.38 -5.46 23.93
N THR A 430 -0.81 -4.27 23.78
CA THR A 430 0.34 -4.03 22.92
C THR A 430 1.46 -3.37 23.76
N HIS A 431 2.67 -3.87 23.62
CA HIS A 431 3.87 -3.29 24.19
C HIS A 431 4.92 -3.11 23.09
N LYS A 432 5.30 -1.85 22.82
CA LYS A 432 6.13 -1.50 21.66
C LYS A 432 5.47 -2.00 20.36
N ASP A 433 6.13 -2.89 19.65
CA ASP A 433 5.73 -3.46 18.37
C ASP A 433 5.12 -4.88 18.50
N ARG A 434 4.85 -5.35 19.72
CA ARG A 434 4.34 -6.71 19.97
C ARG A 434 3.02 -6.70 20.69
N HIS A 435 2.09 -7.49 20.21
CA HIS A 435 0.91 -7.86 20.96
C HIS A 435 1.26 -8.86 22.05
N PHE A 436 0.49 -8.86 23.11
CA PHE A 436 0.64 -9.81 24.21
C PHE A 436 -0.72 -10.19 24.78
N ARG A 437 -0.76 -11.32 25.48
CA ARG A 437 -1.86 -11.72 26.35
C ARG A 437 -1.34 -11.89 27.77
N ARG A 438 -2.10 -11.39 28.74
CA ARG A 438 -1.86 -11.63 30.16
C ARG A 438 -3.14 -12.11 30.83
N ALA A 439 -3.04 -12.90 31.88
CA ALA A 439 -4.18 -13.38 32.64
C ALA A 439 -3.93 -13.25 34.15
N LYS A 440 -5.01 -12.88 34.88
CA LYS A 440 -5.10 -13.14 36.31
C LYS A 440 -5.54 -14.58 36.59
N GLY A 441 -6.27 -15.18 35.67
CA GLY A 441 -6.61 -16.58 35.61
C GLY A 441 -5.63 -17.35 34.71
N TRP A 442 -6.12 -17.87 33.59
CA TRP A 442 -5.31 -18.68 32.65
C TRP A 442 -5.70 -18.43 31.21
N PHE A 443 -4.84 -18.87 30.29
CA PHE A 443 -5.15 -19.05 28.87
C PHE A 443 -4.35 -20.23 28.32
N SER A 444 -4.85 -20.86 27.25
CA SER A 444 -4.20 -22.01 26.60
C SER A 444 -4.31 -21.94 25.09
N TYR A 445 -3.37 -22.59 24.42
CA TYR A 445 -3.33 -22.79 22.99
C TYR A 445 -3.07 -24.25 22.66
N ASN A 446 -3.61 -24.71 21.54
CA ASN A 446 -3.29 -25.99 20.95
C ASN A 446 -2.14 -25.82 19.97
N LEU A 447 -0.94 -26.27 20.31
CA LEU A 447 0.20 -26.25 19.43
C LEU A 447 0.38 -27.59 18.71
N LYS A 448 0.73 -27.55 17.43
CA LYS A 448 1.15 -28.73 16.67
C LYS A 448 2.55 -29.13 17.15
N VAL A 449 2.75 -30.39 17.43
CA VAL A 449 4.06 -30.93 17.79
C VAL A 449 4.42 -32.11 16.88
N LYS A 450 5.71 -32.26 16.61
CA LYS A 450 6.27 -33.45 15.96
C LYS A 450 6.99 -34.29 17.00
N GLU A 451 7.20 -35.59 16.73
CA GLU A 451 7.89 -36.50 17.66
C GLU A 451 9.29 -36.00 18.07
N GLU A 452 9.94 -35.26 17.17
CA GLU A 452 11.29 -34.72 17.36
C GLU A 452 11.31 -33.34 18.05
N ALA A 453 10.15 -32.76 18.32
CA ALA A 453 10.07 -31.44 18.96
C ALA A 453 10.46 -31.57 20.45
N SER A 454 11.57 -30.96 20.82
CA SER A 454 12.18 -31.06 22.15
C SER A 454 12.13 -29.79 22.98
N GLN A 455 11.67 -28.66 22.41
CA GLN A 455 11.70 -27.35 23.08
C GLN A 455 10.41 -26.56 22.84
N LEU A 456 9.92 -25.94 23.88
CA LEU A 456 8.92 -24.85 23.82
C LEU A 456 9.63 -23.54 24.12
N MET A 457 9.54 -22.58 23.20
CA MET A 457 10.08 -21.24 23.41
C MET A 457 8.92 -20.27 23.68
N ILE A 458 9.00 -19.56 24.81
CA ILE A 458 8.02 -18.56 25.21
C ILE A 458 8.73 -17.22 25.33
N THR A 459 8.21 -16.19 24.64
CA THR A 459 8.69 -14.84 24.81
C THR A 459 7.85 -14.12 25.83
N VAL A 460 8.48 -13.60 26.88
CA VAL A 460 7.83 -12.90 27.98
C VAL A 460 8.43 -11.50 28.15
N ARG A 461 7.66 -10.59 28.73
CA ARG A 461 8.17 -9.27 29.11
C ARG A 461 9.14 -9.40 30.29
N GLN A 462 10.32 -8.81 30.18
CA GLN A 462 11.39 -8.93 31.18
C GLN A 462 11.01 -8.43 32.60
N GLU A 463 10.00 -7.57 32.69
CA GLU A 463 9.52 -6.99 33.95
C GLU A 463 8.50 -7.86 34.70
N ASP A 464 7.92 -8.87 34.01
CA ASP A 464 6.92 -9.76 34.58
C ASP A 464 7.63 -10.90 35.35
N ARG A 465 7.83 -10.74 36.66
CA ARG A 465 8.54 -11.70 37.51
C ARG A 465 7.70 -12.89 37.98
N ASN A 466 6.41 -12.95 37.63
CA ASN A 466 5.46 -13.95 38.11
C ASN A 466 4.92 -14.85 37.02
N LEU A 467 5.79 -15.42 36.20
CA LEU A 467 5.38 -16.44 35.24
C LEU A 467 5.36 -17.82 35.89
N SER A 468 4.17 -18.37 35.97
CA SER A 468 3.96 -19.76 36.33
C SER A 468 3.48 -20.53 35.10
N LEU A 469 4.29 -21.41 34.56
CA LEU A 469 3.89 -22.40 33.55
C LEU A 469 3.26 -23.60 34.29
N ILE A 470 1.92 -23.66 34.27
CA ILE A 470 1.22 -24.62 35.11
C ILE A 470 1.05 -25.99 34.43
N HIS A 471 0.84 -26.05 33.13
CA HIS A 471 0.67 -27.30 32.38
C HIS A 471 1.14 -27.20 30.93
N ILE A 472 2.01 -28.12 30.54
CA ILE A 472 2.20 -28.56 29.16
C ILE A 472 1.62 -29.97 29.08
N SER A 473 0.47 -30.17 28.42
CA SER A 473 -0.11 -31.46 28.24
C SER A 473 -0.08 -31.86 26.76
N GLU A 474 0.43 -33.03 26.47
CA GLU A 474 0.28 -33.67 25.16
C GLU A 474 -1.06 -34.42 25.13
N PRO A 475 -1.94 -34.18 24.14
CA PRO A 475 -3.24 -34.87 24.08
C PRO A 475 -3.17 -36.37 23.76
N THR A 476 -2.03 -36.91 23.41
CA THR A 476 -1.91 -38.27 22.84
C THR A 476 -0.87 -39.17 23.46
N ARG A 477 -0.12 -38.78 24.45
CA ARG A 477 0.77 -39.67 25.21
C ARG A 477 0.48 -39.60 26.70
N LEU A 478 -0.16 -40.63 27.21
CA LEU A 478 -0.15 -40.96 28.63
C LEU A 478 1.28 -41.28 29.06
N GLY A 479 1.82 -40.43 29.88
CA GLY A 479 2.96 -40.76 30.68
C GLY A 479 4.27 -40.08 30.32
N MET A 480 4.66 -39.35 31.29
CA MET A 480 5.98 -38.87 31.67
C MET A 480 6.31 -37.45 31.22
N ILE A 481 6.16 -36.63 32.22
CA ILE A 481 6.90 -35.39 32.45
C ILE A 481 8.37 -35.73 32.75
#